data_c14d15842999971054aa6ff7cbcbee45
#
_entry.id   c14d15842999971054aa6ff7cbcbee45
#
_cell.length_a   1.000
_cell.length_b   1.000
_cell.length_c   1.000
_cell.angle_alpha   90.00
_cell.angle_beta   90.00
_cell.angle_gamma   90.00
#
_symmetry.space_group_name_H-M   'P 1'
#
loop_
_entity.id
_entity.type
_entity.pdbx_description
1 polymer ?
#
loop_
_entity_poly.entity_id
_entity_poly.type
_entity_poly.pdbx_seq_one_letter_code
_entity_poly.pdbx_strand_id
1 'polypeptide(L)'
;MGRVRQPVRCPVCDHFFTANVVRLGVTVGRGSDLCPHFRGRAVDGARRMRSEITVCPECLFAARESFSDLDFSPVTRHDIEERISEDGLLKVFRASDPPWFPFHAAEVSGKGRGLPARELGELCLRGSWVCRKENEKPFESAFQTRAIRHYIRALDADDLSDRNLSVTTYLIGELSRRLGQHREALNWYVNAEKTLEESQPEGLTWLERMIEEQSRLAKEEAEAA
;
A
#
# COMPACT_ATOMS: atom_id res chain seq x y z
N MET A 1 -1.41 8.06 24.51
CA MET A 1 -2.21 8.15 23.28
C MET A 1 -3.41 7.25 23.45
N GLY A 2 -4.62 7.86 23.47
CA GLY A 2 -5.87 7.12 23.70
C GLY A 2 -6.26 6.31 22.45
N ARG A 3 -6.47 5.01 22.62
CA ARG A 3 -7.22 4.22 21.64
C ARG A 3 -8.68 4.62 21.76
N VAL A 4 -9.27 5.10 20.68
CA VAL A 4 -10.71 5.31 20.63
C VAL A 4 -11.32 4.01 20.15
N ARG A 5 -12.15 3.40 20.98
CA ARG A 5 -12.95 2.24 20.59
C ARG A 5 -14.26 2.74 20.01
N GLN A 6 -14.56 2.32 18.80
CA GLN A 6 -15.79 2.73 18.13
C GLN A 6 -16.60 1.47 17.72
N PRO A 7 -17.91 1.43 18.04
CA PRO A 7 -18.77 0.37 17.53
C PRO A 7 -18.90 0.53 16.02
N VAL A 8 -18.78 -0.57 15.30
CA VAL A 8 -18.76 -0.61 13.85
C VAL A 8 -19.65 -1.77 13.37
N ARG A 9 -20.45 -1.52 12.33
CA ARG A 9 -21.20 -2.55 11.60
C ARG A 9 -20.45 -2.85 10.30
N CYS A 10 -20.22 -4.12 10.01
CA CYS A 10 -19.59 -4.53 8.76
C CYS A 10 -20.55 -4.29 7.57
N PRO A 11 -20.14 -3.60 6.51
CA PRO A 11 -21.00 -3.32 5.36
C PRO A 11 -21.21 -4.55 4.45
N VAL A 12 -20.51 -5.68 4.72
CA VAL A 12 -20.62 -6.92 3.95
C VAL A 12 -21.50 -7.94 4.67
N CYS A 13 -21.15 -8.31 5.92
CA CYS A 13 -21.84 -9.39 6.65
C CYS A 13 -22.72 -8.90 7.81
N ASP A 14 -22.88 -7.57 7.97
CA ASP A 14 -23.69 -6.94 9.02
C ASP A 14 -23.25 -7.21 10.47
N HIS A 15 -22.13 -7.89 10.68
CA HIS A 15 -21.58 -8.17 12.00
C HIS A 15 -21.22 -6.89 12.75
N PHE A 16 -21.63 -6.79 14.03
CA PHE A 16 -21.27 -5.67 14.92
C PHE A 16 -20.03 -6.02 15.75
N PHE A 17 -19.06 -5.14 15.75
CA PHE A 17 -17.85 -5.31 16.54
C PHE A 17 -17.27 -3.94 16.98
N THR A 18 -16.21 -3.98 17.76
CA THR A 18 -15.51 -2.77 18.19
C THR A 18 -14.20 -2.62 17.46
N ALA A 19 -14.07 -1.61 16.63
CA ALA A 19 -12.81 -1.26 15.95
C ALA A 19 -11.93 -0.37 16.84
N ASN A 20 -10.61 -0.56 16.73
CA ASN A 20 -9.63 0.31 17.36
C ASN A 20 -9.21 1.39 16.37
N VAL A 21 -9.66 2.62 16.56
CA VAL A 21 -9.19 3.77 15.78
C VAL A 21 -7.96 4.36 16.46
N VAL A 22 -6.82 4.33 15.78
CA VAL A 22 -5.60 4.95 16.26
C VAL A 22 -5.37 6.24 15.47
N ARG A 23 -5.22 7.37 16.18
CA ARG A 23 -4.80 8.60 15.51
C ARG A 23 -3.39 8.45 14.99
N LEU A 24 -3.19 8.70 13.70
CA LEU A 24 -1.88 8.75 13.07
C LEU A 24 -1.00 9.76 13.82
N GLY A 25 0.25 9.34 14.08
CA GLY A 25 1.23 10.23 14.73
C GLY A 25 1.75 11.29 13.76
N VAL A 26 2.52 12.22 14.29
CA VAL A 26 3.21 13.24 13.48
C VAL A 26 4.29 12.55 12.63
N THR A 27 4.17 12.71 11.30
CA THR A 27 5.20 12.29 10.35
C THR A 27 6.31 13.33 10.35
N VAL A 28 7.56 12.87 10.51
CA VAL A 28 8.77 13.73 10.56
C VAL A 28 9.65 13.60 9.32
N GLY A 29 9.28 12.74 8.39
CA GLY A 29 9.98 12.50 7.12
C GLY A 29 9.41 11.30 6.39
N ARG A 30 9.99 10.98 5.23
CA ARG A 30 9.65 9.81 4.41
C ARG A 30 10.92 9.14 3.90
N GLY A 31 10.87 7.82 3.74
CA GLY A 31 11.89 7.05 3.03
C GLY A 31 11.77 7.21 1.52
N SER A 32 12.71 6.64 0.78
CA SER A 32 12.73 6.68 -0.69
C SER A 32 11.49 6.06 -1.34
N ASP A 33 10.89 5.04 -0.74
CA ASP A 33 9.60 4.46 -1.14
C ASP A 33 8.39 5.16 -0.51
N LEU A 34 8.55 6.39 -0.05
CA LEU A 34 7.56 7.22 0.63
C LEU A 34 7.04 6.66 1.97
N CYS A 35 7.69 5.63 2.52
CA CYS A 35 7.37 5.10 3.85
C CYS A 35 7.46 6.21 4.90
N PRO A 36 6.38 6.51 5.67
CA PRO A 36 6.42 7.59 6.63
C PRO A 36 7.32 7.25 7.83
N HIS A 37 8.12 8.22 8.25
CA HIS A 37 8.86 8.20 9.50
C HIS A 37 8.04 8.92 10.56
N PHE A 38 7.62 8.19 11.58
CA PHE A 38 6.86 8.76 12.70
C PHE A 38 7.79 9.17 13.84
N ARG A 39 7.44 10.25 14.53
CA ARG A 39 8.11 10.60 15.79
C ARG A 39 7.81 9.53 16.84
N GLY A 40 8.84 8.93 17.45
CA GLY A 40 8.74 7.90 18.48
C GLY A 40 9.52 6.63 18.16
N ARG A 41 9.23 5.53 18.86
CA ARG A 41 9.91 4.25 18.65
C ARG A 41 9.48 3.61 17.32
N ALA A 42 10.40 2.93 16.63
CA ALA A 42 10.13 2.26 15.34
C ALA A 42 8.98 1.24 15.44
N VAL A 43 8.86 0.52 16.55
CA VAL A 43 7.78 -0.44 16.83
C VAL A 43 6.39 0.22 16.79
N ASP A 44 6.29 1.49 17.19
CA ASP A 44 5.01 2.21 17.11
C ASP A 44 4.60 2.50 15.66
N GLY A 45 5.54 2.57 14.73
CA GLY A 45 5.28 2.86 13.32
C GLY A 45 4.50 1.76 12.61
N ALA A 46 4.89 0.50 12.75
CA ALA A 46 4.18 -0.64 12.16
C ALA A 46 2.76 -0.75 12.73
N ARG A 47 2.61 -0.66 14.05
CA ARG A 47 1.31 -0.69 14.72
C ARG A 47 0.39 0.45 14.27
N ARG A 48 0.92 1.65 14.05
CA ARG A 48 0.16 2.80 13.55
C ARG A 48 -0.33 2.56 12.13
N MET A 49 0.56 2.13 11.23
CA MET A 49 0.17 1.82 9.85
C MET A 49 -0.87 0.70 9.80
N ARG A 50 -0.68 -0.39 10.56
CA ARG A 50 -1.66 -1.46 10.67
C ARG A 50 -3.05 -0.96 11.06
N SER A 51 -3.13 0.01 11.98
CA SER A 51 -4.40 0.57 12.45
C SER A 51 -5.11 1.48 11.46
N GLU A 52 -4.51 1.76 10.29
CA GLU A 52 -5.19 2.43 9.18
C GLU A 52 -6.23 1.53 8.50
N ILE A 53 -6.15 0.21 8.71
CA ILE A 53 -7.07 -0.76 8.13
C ILE A 53 -7.98 -1.30 9.23
N THR A 54 -9.28 -1.18 9.00
CA THR A 54 -10.30 -1.88 9.80
C THR A 54 -10.59 -3.22 9.16
N VAL A 55 -10.57 -4.30 9.95
CA VAL A 55 -10.87 -5.67 9.50
C VAL A 55 -12.06 -6.20 10.29
N CYS A 56 -13.06 -6.70 9.59
CA CYS A 56 -14.18 -7.43 10.20
C CYS A 56 -13.68 -8.78 10.74
N PRO A 57 -13.88 -9.10 12.03
CA PRO A 57 -13.40 -10.36 12.59
C PRO A 57 -14.19 -11.58 12.08
N GLU A 58 -15.42 -11.36 11.58
CA GLU A 58 -16.30 -12.44 11.09
C GLU A 58 -15.98 -12.81 9.64
N CYS A 59 -16.14 -11.89 8.68
CA CYS A 59 -15.99 -12.18 7.26
C CYS A 59 -14.63 -11.76 6.67
N LEU A 60 -13.74 -11.12 7.43
CA LEU A 60 -12.42 -10.60 7.02
C LEU A 60 -12.48 -9.47 5.99
N PHE A 61 -13.66 -8.93 5.69
CA PHE A 61 -13.73 -7.68 4.92
C PHE A 61 -12.87 -6.60 5.57
N ALA A 62 -12.06 -5.92 4.76
CA ALA A 62 -11.12 -4.93 5.26
C ALA A 62 -11.08 -3.68 4.37
N ALA A 63 -10.98 -2.50 5.00
CA ALA A 63 -10.89 -1.22 4.30
C ALA A 63 -10.14 -0.18 5.12
N ARG A 64 -9.63 0.86 4.42
CA ARG A 64 -9.06 2.07 5.04
C ARG A 64 -10.13 3.06 5.42
N GLU A 65 -11.18 3.14 4.63
CA GLU A 65 -12.32 4.00 4.85
C GLU A 65 -13.10 3.56 6.09
N SER A 66 -13.84 4.47 6.68
CA SER A 66 -14.78 4.12 7.74
C SER A 66 -15.85 3.17 7.19
N PHE A 67 -16.12 2.08 7.88
CA PHE A 67 -17.18 1.15 7.48
C PHE A 67 -18.57 1.80 7.43
N SER A 68 -18.78 2.87 8.21
CA SER A 68 -20.02 3.64 8.15
C SER A 68 -20.23 4.42 6.85
N ASP A 69 -19.14 4.67 6.11
CA ASP A 69 -19.16 5.43 4.87
C ASP A 69 -19.27 4.52 3.64
N LEU A 70 -19.32 3.19 3.88
CA LEU A 70 -19.37 2.17 2.84
C LEU A 70 -20.76 1.53 2.79
N ASP A 71 -21.35 1.54 1.60
CA ASP A 71 -22.55 0.80 1.27
C ASP A 71 -22.35 0.05 -0.06
N PHE A 72 -22.73 -1.21 -0.10
CA PHE A 72 -22.48 -2.08 -1.24
C PHE A 72 -23.78 -2.69 -1.76
N SER A 73 -23.88 -2.76 -3.08
CA SER A 73 -24.91 -3.56 -3.73
C SER A 73 -24.80 -5.04 -3.35
N PRO A 74 -25.87 -5.83 -3.43
CA PRO A 74 -25.79 -7.27 -3.20
C PRO A 74 -24.75 -7.99 -4.08
N VAL A 75 -24.57 -7.54 -5.32
CA VAL A 75 -23.58 -8.05 -6.27
C VAL A 75 -22.17 -7.80 -5.73
N THR A 76 -21.88 -6.55 -5.36
CA THR A 76 -20.57 -6.17 -4.82
C THR A 76 -20.25 -6.92 -3.53
N ARG A 77 -21.23 -7.11 -2.64
CA ARG A 77 -21.06 -7.92 -1.42
C ARG A 77 -20.66 -9.35 -1.76
N HIS A 78 -21.36 -9.96 -2.72
CA HIS A 78 -21.07 -11.32 -3.19
C HIS A 78 -19.65 -11.43 -3.76
N ASP A 79 -19.23 -10.49 -4.63
CA ASP A 79 -17.89 -10.48 -5.21
C ASP A 79 -16.79 -10.35 -4.14
N ILE A 80 -17.04 -9.55 -3.09
CA ILE A 80 -16.13 -9.43 -1.96
C ILE A 80 -16.03 -10.74 -1.18
N GLU A 81 -17.17 -11.34 -0.85
CA GLU A 81 -17.25 -12.60 -0.10
C GLU A 81 -16.59 -13.76 -0.85
N GLU A 82 -16.85 -13.88 -2.15
CA GLU A 82 -16.24 -14.89 -3.01
C GLU A 82 -14.72 -14.79 -2.98
N ARG A 83 -14.16 -13.59 -3.26
CA ARG A 83 -12.71 -13.37 -3.25
C ARG A 83 -12.05 -13.65 -1.91
N ILE A 84 -12.67 -13.24 -0.82
CA ILE A 84 -12.17 -13.53 0.53
C ILE A 84 -12.22 -15.05 0.80
N SER A 85 -13.30 -15.71 0.39
CA SER A 85 -13.47 -17.15 0.59
C SER A 85 -12.48 -18.00 -0.22
N GLU A 86 -12.02 -17.51 -1.36
CA GLU A 86 -11.06 -18.20 -2.23
C GLU A 86 -9.60 -17.95 -1.82
N ASP A 87 -9.33 -16.88 -1.07
CA ASP A 87 -7.97 -16.50 -0.73
C ASP A 87 -7.32 -17.43 0.31
N GLY A 88 -6.29 -18.15 -0.12
CA GLY A 88 -5.58 -19.12 0.71
C GLY A 88 -4.81 -18.49 1.87
N LEU A 89 -4.24 -17.28 1.68
CA LEU A 89 -3.49 -16.62 2.75
C LEU A 89 -4.41 -16.12 3.86
N LEU A 90 -5.58 -15.59 3.52
CA LEU A 90 -6.57 -15.18 4.53
C LEU A 90 -7.01 -16.37 5.38
N LYS A 91 -7.22 -17.54 4.77
CA LYS A 91 -7.57 -18.77 5.50
C LYS A 91 -6.47 -19.22 6.46
N VAL A 92 -5.23 -19.26 5.97
CA VAL A 92 -4.07 -19.76 6.74
C VAL A 92 -3.71 -18.83 7.89
N PHE A 93 -3.71 -17.52 7.64
CA PHE A 93 -3.19 -16.54 8.60
C PHE A 93 -4.26 -15.86 9.47
N ARG A 94 -5.54 -16.21 9.32
CA ARG A 94 -6.64 -15.67 10.15
C ARG A 94 -6.37 -15.76 11.65
N ALA A 95 -5.90 -16.90 12.11
CA ALA A 95 -5.67 -17.14 13.54
C ALA A 95 -4.40 -16.48 14.08
N SER A 96 -3.34 -16.40 13.27
CA SER A 96 -2.05 -15.82 13.68
C SER A 96 -2.01 -14.31 13.56
N ASP A 97 -2.90 -13.73 12.73
CA ASP A 97 -3.09 -12.29 12.53
C ASP A 97 -1.76 -11.50 12.44
N PRO A 98 -0.85 -11.85 11.49
CA PRO A 98 0.44 -11.18 11.39
C PRO A 98 0.27 -9.69 11.06
N PRO A 99 1.28 -8.85 11.33
CA PRO A 99 1.18 -7.39 11.17
C PRO A 99 0.74 -6.93 9.79
N TRP A 100 1.08 -7.66 8.73
CA TRP A 100 0.72 -7.36 7.35
C TRP A 100 -0.68 -7.83 6.93
N PHE A 101 -1.30 -8.72 7.71
CA PHE A 101 -2.59 -9.35 7.38
C PHE A 101 -3.70 -8.35 7.01
N PRO A 102 -3.92 -7.23 7.73
CA PRO A 102 -4.94 -6.26 7.37
C PRO A 102 -4.78 -5.68 5.97
N PHE A 103 -3.55 -5.45 5.52
CA PHE A 103 -3.28 -4.91 4.18
C PHE A 103 -3.56 -5.92 3.08
N HIS A 104 -3.28 -7.20 3.32
CA HIS A 104 -3.66 -8.27 2.40
C HIS A 104 -5.18 -8.41 2.32
N ALA A 105 -5.86 -8.43 3.46
CA ALA A 105 -7.32 -8.46 3.51
C ALA A 105 -7.96 -7.27 2.79
N ALA A 106 -7.38 -6.06 2.93
CA ALA A 106 -7.85 -4.86 2.25
C ALA A 106 -7.60 -4.92 0.73
N GLU A 107 -6.47 -5.48 0.27
CA GLU A 107 -6.22 -5.70 -1.16
C GLU A 107 -7.24 -6.68 -1.76
N VAL A 108 -7.51 -7.82 -1.09
CA VAL A 108 -8.49 -8.81 -1.53
C VAL A 108 -9.90 -8.20 -1.57
N SER A 109 -10.31 -7.52 -0.49
CA SER A 109 -11.60 -6.82 -0.39
C SER A 109 -11.71 -5.72 -1.47
N GLY A 110 -10.62 -4.98 -1.69
CA GLY A 110 -10.56 -3.92 -2.68
C GLY A 110 -10.75 -4.41 -4.11
N LYS A 111 -10.22 -5.59 -4.45
CA LYS A 111 -10.47 -6.25 -5.74
C LYS A 111 -11.95 -6.62 -5.92
N GLY A 112 -12.61 -7.11 -4.89
CA GLY A 112 -14.05 -7.39 -4.92
C GLY A 112 -14.91 -6.12 -5.03
N ARG A 113 -14.43 -5.01 -4.48
CA ARG A 113 -15.05 -3.68 -4.60
C ARG A 113 -14.82 -3.01 -5.96
N GLY A 114 -13.92 -3.53 -6.79
CA GLY A 114 -13.49 -2.87 -8.03
C GLY A 114 -12.65 -1.61 -7.79
N LEU A 115 -11.85 -1.53 -6.73
CA LEU A 115 -10.99 -0.39 -6.48
C LEU A 115 -10.02 -0.14 -7.65
N PRO A 116 -9.72 1.13 -7.97
CA PRO A 116 -8.71 1.49 -8.96
C PRO A 116 -7.37 0.80 -8.69
N ALA A 117 -6.67 0.42 -9.74
CA ALA A 117 -5.41 -0.32 -9.64
C ALA A 117 -4.37 0.44 -8.79
N ARG A 118 -4.31 1.78 -8.89
CA ARG A 118 -3.42 2.60 -8.09
C ARG A 118 -3.69 2.45 -6.58
N GLU A 119 -4.96 2.41 -6.17
CA GLU A 119 -5.31 2.25 -4.76
C GLU A 119 -4.94 0.87 -4.23
N LEU A 120 -5.13 -0.19 -5.04
CA LEU A 120 -4.65 -1.53 -4.71
C LEU A 120 -3.13 -1.58 -4.58
N GLY A 121 -2.41 -0.87 -5.46
CA GLY A 121 -0.95 -0.69 -5.37
C GLY A 121 -0.52 0.00 -4.07
N GLU A 122 -1.25 1.03 -3.64
CA GLU A 122 -0.98 1.73 -2.39
C GLU A 122 -1.22 0.84 -1.16
N LEU A 123 -2.24 -0.01 -1.16
CA LEU A 123 -2.45 -0.99 -0.09
C LEU A 123 -1.27 -1.97 0.01
N CYS A 124 -0.80 -2.48 -1.13
CA CYS A 124 0.36 -3.36 -1.18
C CYS A 124 1.64 -2.65 -0.74
N LEU A 125 1.87 -1.42 -1.19
CA LEU A 125 3.02 -0.61 -0.77
C LEU A 125 3.05 -0.45 0.76
N ARG A 126 1.93 -0.09 1.37
CA ARG A 126 1.81 0.05 2.84
C ARG A 126 2.01 -1.28 3.56
N GLY A 127 1.51 -2.39 3.01
CA GLY A 127 1.79 -3.74 3.49
C GLY A 127 3.29 -4.04 3.52
N SER A 128 4.03 -3.66 2.47
CA SER A 128 5.48 -3.84 2.41
C SER A 128 6.23 -3.04 3.48
N TRP A 129 5.77 -1.82 3.80
CA TRP A 129 6.36 -1.02 4.88
C TRP A 129 6.20 -1.66 6.25
N VAL A 130 5.03 -2.26 6.51
CA VAL A 130 4.78 -2.99 7.77
C VAL A 130 5.66 -4.23 7.84
N CYS A 131 5.74 -5.02 6.76
CA CYS A 131 6.63 -6.19 6.71
C CYS A 131 8.08 -5.82 6.99
N ARG A 132 8.60 -4.73 6.41
CA ARG A 132 9.96 -4.23 6.66
C ARG A 132 10.20 -3.89 8.12
N LYS A 133 9.25 -3.21 8.76
CA LYS A 133 9.37 -2.81 10.17
C LYS A 133 9.30 -4.00 11.14
N GLU A 134 8.67 -5.07 10.74
CA GLU A 134 8.55 -6.32 11.50
C GLU A 134 9.57 -7.39 11.05
N ASN A 135 10.49 -7.02 10.13
CA ASN A 135 11.53 -7.90 9.59
C ASN A 135 11.02 -9.14 8.84
N GLU A 136 9.85 -9.03 8.22
CA GLU A 136 9.17 -10.08 7.43
C GLU A 136 9.57 -9.98 5.95
N LYS A 137 10.85 -10.18 5.62
CA LYS A 137 11.42 -9.97 4.28
C LYS A 137 10.69 -10.70 3.14
N PRO A 138 10.29 -11.98 3.26
CA PRO A 138 9.59 -12.67 2.17
C PRO A 138 8.25 -12.01 1.82
N PHE A 139 7.51 -11.58 2.83
CA PHE A 139 6.24 -10.88 2.65
C PHE A 139 6.44 -9.44 2.16
N GLU A 140 7.51 -8.75 2.60
CA GLU A 140 7.88 -7.44 2.05
C GLU A 140 8.05 -7.53 0.53
N SER A 141 8.90 -8.44 0.04
CA SER A 141 9.15 -8.62 -1.39
C SER A 141 7.88 -9.02 -2.16
N ALA A 142 7.04 -9.88 -1.59
CA ALA A 142 5.77 -10.26 -2.20
C ALA A 142 4.80 -9.07 -2.33
N PHE A 143 4.73 -8.22 -1.32
CA PHE A 143 3.93 -7.00 -1.37
C PHE A 143 4.49 -5.97 -2.36
N GLN A 144 5.81 -5.77 -2.42
CA GLN A 144 6.45 -4.89 -3.40
C GLN A 144 6.16 -5.34 -4.82
N THR A 145 6.28 -6.63 -5.11
CA THR A 145 5.96 -7.20 -6.43
C THR A 145 4.50 -6.98 -6.82
N ARG A 146 3.56 -7.14 -5.87
CA ARG A 146 2.15 -6.87 -6.13
C ARG A 146 1.86 -5.39 -6.34
N ALA A 147 2.52 -4.52 -5.56
CA ALA A 147 2.40 -3.08 -5.73
C ALA A 147 2.83 -2.65 -7.14
N ILE A 148 3.98 -3.13 -7.63
CA ILE A 148 4.46 -2.86 -8.98
C ILE A 148 3.42 -3.29 -10.02
N ARG A 149 2.87 -4.51 -9.92
CA ARG A 149 1.86 -5.02 -10.87
C ARG A 149 0.59 -4.15 -10.89
N HIS A 150 0.15 -3.68 -9.75
CA HIS A 150 -1.00 -2.78 -9.66
C HIS A 150 -0.68 -1.40 -10.21
N TYR A 151 0.49 -0.85 -9.95
CA TYR A 151 0.92 0.44 -10.47
C TYR A 151 1.08 0.41 -12.00
N ILE A 152 1.66 -0.64 -12.58
CA ILE A 152 1.71 -0.80 -14.04
C ILE A 152 0.29 -0.80 -14.63
N ARG A 153 -0.64 -1.55 -14.05
CA ARG A 153 -2.06 -1.53 -14.50
C ARG A 153 -2.70 -0.15 -14.37
N ALA A 154 -2.31 0.64 -13.38
CA ALA A 154 -2.81 1.99 -13.22
C ALA A 154 -2.25 2.93 -14.31
N LEU A 155 -0.99 2.73 -14.75
CA LEU A 155 -0.42 3.45 -15.88
C LEU A 155 -1.12 3.08 -17.20
N ASP A 156 -1.40 1.78 -17.40
CA ASP A 156 -2.08 1.27 -18.60
C ASP A 156 -3.53 1.79 -18.74
N ALA A 157 -4.19 2.14 -17.63
CA ALA A 157 -5.54 2.66 -17.62
C ALA A 157 -5.64 4.13 -18.06
N ASP A 158 -4.52 4.86 -18.09
CA ASP A 158 -4.37 6.26 -18.53
C ASP A 158 -5.39 7.24 -17.89
N ASP A 159 -5.74 7.00 -16.62
CA ASP A 159 -6.69 7.81 -15.84
C ASP A 159 -6.04 8.58 -14.69
N LEU A 160 -4.71 8.59 -14.62
CA LEU A 160 -3.97 9.23 -13.55
C LEU A 160 -3.79 10.72 -13.81
N SER A 161 -3.96 11.55 -12.76
CA SER A 161 -3.49 12.93 -12.82
C SER A 161 -1.96 12.97 -12.95
N ASP A 162 -1.42 14.03 -13.56
CA ASP A 162 0.02 14.21 -13.77
C ASP A 162 0.85 13.96 -12.52
N ARG A 163 0.38 14.48 -11.39
CA ARG A 163 1.01 14.25 -10.09
C ARG A 163 1.04 12.76 -9.71
N ASN A 164 -0.07 12.06 -9.89
CA ASN A 164 -0.16 10.65 -9.59
C ASN A 164 0.64 9.80 -10.58
N LEU A 165 0.67 10.20 -11.84
CA LEU A 165 1.46 9.57 -12.89
C LEU A 165 2.95 9.58 -12.52
N SER A 166 3.52 10.77 -12.25
CA SER A 166 4.93 10.92 -11.90
C SER A 166 5.32 10.16 -10.62
N VAL A 167 4.49 10.26 -9.56
CA VAL A 167 4.75 9.55 -8.30
C VAL A 167 4.63 8.03 -8.48
N THR A 168 3.66 7.54 -9.25
CA THR A 168 3.46 6.10 -9.48
C THR A 168 4.62 5.53 -10.30
N THR A 169 5.05 6.22 -11.35
CA THR A 169 6.19 5.82 -12.18
C THR A 169 7.47 5.74 -11.35
N TYR A 170 7.74 6.74 -10.51
CA TYR A 170 8.86 6.71 -9.57
C TYR A 170 8.78 5.52 -8.60
N LEU A 171 7.61 5.26 -8.02
CA LEU A 171 7.45 4.17 -7.05
C LEU A 171 7.71 2.79 -7.68
N ILE A 172 7.37 2.58 -8.95
CA ILE A 172 7.71 1.33 -9.65
C ILE A 172 9.24 1.19 -9.70
N GLY A 173 9.97 2.24 -10.06
CA GLY A 173 11.43 2.25 -10.08
C GLY A 173 12.03 1.94 -8.72
N GLU A 174 11.58 2.61 -7.68
CA GLU A 174 12.10 2.41 -6.32
C GLU A 174 11.81 1.01 -5.77
N LEU A 175 10.63 0.45 -6.04
CA LEU A 175 10.30 -0.90 -5.63
C LEU A 175 11.11 -1.93 -6.42
N SER A 176 11.35 -1.71 -7.72
CA SER A 176 12.22 -2.56 -8.55
C SER A 176 13.67 -2.55 -8.02
N ARG A 177 14.21 -1.38 -7.66
CA ARG A 177 15.52 -1.27 -7.04
C ARG A 177 15.62 -2.08 -5.74
N ARG A 178 14.63 -1.96 -4.86
CA ARG A 178 14.56 -2.71 -3.59
C ARG A 178 14.43 -4.23 -3.77
N LEU A 179 13.91 -4.67 -4.90
CA LEU A 179 13.86 -6.08 -5.30
C LEU A 179 15.16 -6.56 -6.00
N GLY A 180 16.19 -5.69 -6.12
CA GLY A 180 17.45 -6.01 -6.80
C GLY A 180 17.36 -5.95 -8.32
N GLN A 181 16.28 -5.42 -8.87
CA GLN A 181 16.06 -5.27 -10.33
C GLN A 181 16.62 -3.91 -10.80
N HIS A 182 17.93 -3.68 -10.59
CA HIS A 182 18.53 -2.36 -10.73
C HIS A 182 18.44 -1.78 -12.14
N ARG A 183 18.60 -2.61 -13.19
CA ARG A 183 18.47 -2.15 -14.59
C ARG A 183 17.04 -1.70 -14.92
N GLU A 184 16.06 -2.42 -14.43
CA GLU A 184 14.65 -2.07 -14.61
C GLU A 184 14.29 -0.80 -13.83
N ALA A 185 14.81 -0.68 -12.61
CA ALA A 185 14.66 0.53 -11.79
C ALA A 185 15.17 1.78 -12.52
N LEU A 186 16.34 1.71 -13.16
CA LEU A 186 16.91 2.82 -13.92
C LEU A 186 16.00 3.25 -15.07
N ASN A 187 15.40 2.31 -15.81
CA ASN A 187 14.46 2.62 -16.88
C ASN A 187 13.21 3.35 -16.34
N TRP A 188 12.71 2.91 -15.18
CA TRP A 188 11.56 3.55 -14.55
C TRP A 188 11.88 4.94 -14.01
N TYR A 189 13.09 5.18 -13.50
CA TYR A 189 13.50 6.52 -13.08
C TYR A 189 13.61 7.49 -14.26
N VAL A 190 14.14 7.05 -15.40
CA VAL A 190 14.15 7.86 -16.64
C VAL A 190 12.72 8.20 -17.08
N ASN A 191 11.80 7.25 -17.02
CA ASN A 191 10.40 7.52 -17.34
C ASN A 191 9.76 8.50 -16.33
N ALA A 192 10.09 8.39 -15.04
CA ALA A 192 9.58 9.30 -14.01
C ALA A 192 10.11 10.73 -14.21
N GLU A 193 11.37 10.89 -14.58
CA GLU A 193 11.97 12.17 -14.94
C GLU A 193 11.25 12.80 -16.15
N LYS A 194 11.04 12.02 -17.19
CA LYS A 194 10.31 12.46 -18.38
C LYS A 194 8.88 12.92 -18.06
N THR A 195 8.13 12.15 -17.23
CA THR A 195 6.76 12.55 -16.84
C THR A 195 6.75 13.85 -16.03
N LEU A 196 7.78 14.11 -15.22
CA LEU A 196 7.91 15.39 -14.50
C LEU A 196 8.23 16.57 -15.42
N GLU A 197 9.11 16.38 -16.40
CA GLU A 197 9.47 17.41 -17.37
C GLU A 197 8.28 17.79 -18.28
N GLU A 198 7.51 16.81 -18.72
CA GLU A 198 6.37 17.00 -19.62
C GLU A 198 5.19 17.68 -18.94
N SER A 199 4.85 17.30 -17.71
CA SER A 199 3.63 17.77 -17.04
C SER A 199 3.87 18.87 -16.00
N GLN A 200 5.11 19.02 -15.51
CA GLN A 200 5.53 19.99 -14.50
C GLN A 200 4.55 20.16 -13.32
N PRO A 201 4.12 19.08 -12.68
CA PRO A 201 3.09 19.15 -11.65
C PRO A 201 3.60 19.93 -10.42
N GLU A 202 2.79 20.85 -9.95
CA GLU A 202 3.15 21.70 -8.80
C GLU A 202 3.52 20.87 -7.55
N GLY A 203 4.57 21.33 -6.84
CA GLY A 203 4.96 20.80 -5.53
C GLY A 203 5.64 19.43 -5.56
N LEU A 204 6.22 19.01 -6.69
CA LEU A 204 7.01 17.77 -6.84
C LEU A 204 8.53 17.96 -6.94
N THR A 205 9.08 19.13 -6.63
CA THR A 205 10.55 19.36 -6.60
C THR A 205 11.32 18.40 -5.69
N TRP A 206 10.64 17.86 -4.68
CA TRP A 206 11.21 16.81 -3.83
C TRP A 206 11.37 15.48 -4.59
N LEU A 207 10.51 15.20 -5.58
CA LEU A 207 10.54 13.96 -6.36
C LEU A 207 11.72 13.95 -7.34
N GLU A 208 12.03 15.10 -7.95
CA GLU A 208 13.23 15.26 -8.79
C GLU A 208 14.50 14.85 -8.06
N ARG A 209 14.70 15.39 -6.84
CA ARG A 209 15.84 15.04 -5.99
C ARG A 209 15.86 13.55 -5.63
N MET A 210 14.70 12.96 -5.36
CA MET A 210 14.62 11.53 -5.06
C MET A 210 14.95 10.67 -6.27
N ILE A 211 14.50 11.04 -7.47
CA ILE A 211 14.84 10.34 -8.71
C ILE A 211 16.35 10.38 -8.93
N GLU A 212 16.97 11.56 -8.82
CA GLU A 212 18.42 11.73 -8.98
C GLU A 212 19.20 10.85 -7.99
N GLU A 213 18.88 10.95 -6.70
CA GLU A 213 19.53 10.17 -5.64
C GLU A 213 19.37 8.67 -5.84
N GLN A 214 18.14 8.20 -6.10
CA GLN A 214 17.87 6.75 -6.23
C GLN A 214 18.41 6.19 -7.55
N SER A 215 18.48 6.99 -8.63
CA SER A 215 19.14 6.60 -9.88
C SER A 215 20.64 6.39 -9.69
N ARG A 216 21.30 7.26 -8.93
CA ARG A 216 22.71 7.11 -8.59
C ARG A 216 22.96 5.83 -7.79
N LEU A 217 22.15 5.58 -6.75
CA LEU A 217 22.24 4.35 -5.94
C LEU A 217 22.00 3.09 -6.78
N ALA A 218 21.00 3.11 -7.67
CA ALA A 218 20.71 1.96 -8.54
C ALA A 218 21.88 1.63 -9.51
N LYS A 219 22.60 2.66 -9.99
CA LYS A 219 23.81 2.46 -10.80
C LYS A 219 24.94 1.80 -10.01
N GLU A 220 25.22 2.33 -8.80
CA GLU A 220 26.22 1.77 -7.89
C GLU A 220 25.91 0.32 -7.51
N GLU A 221 24.64 0.03 -7.19
CA GLU A 221 24.18 -1.33 -6.85
C GLU A 221 24.23 -2.29 -8.06
N ALA A 222 23.96 -1.80 -9.28
CA ALA A 222 24.05 -2.60 -10.50
C ALA A 222 25.50 -2.96 -10.89
N GLU A 223 26.46 -2.09 -10.56
CA GLU A 223 27.90 -2.33 -10.81
C GLU A 223 28.51 -3.29 -9.77
N ALA A 224 27.91 -3.37 -8.56
CA ALA A 224 28.37 -4.21 -7.48
C ALA A 224 27.82 -5.66 -7.51
N ALA A 225 26.81 -5.92 -8.33
CA ALA A 225 26.08 -7.21 -8.43
C ALA A 225 26.64 -8.12 -9.52
#